data_ac8017ad58bd8be149880119b438c7bb
#
_entry.id   ac8017ad58bd8be149880119b438c7bb
#
_cell.length_a   1.000
_cell.length_b   1.000
_cell.length_c   1.000
_cell.angle_alpha   90.00
_cell.angle_beta   90.00
_cell.angle_gamma   90.00
#
_symmetry.space_group_name_H-M   'P 1'
#
loop_
_entity.id
_entity.type
_entity.pdbx_description
1 polymer ?
#
loop_
_entity_poly.entity_id
_entity_poly.type
_entity_poly.pdbx_seq_one_letter_code
_entity_poly.pdbx_strand_id
1 'polypeptide(L)'
;AFGYADNPDTEDVMTIHYLRDTAEQAGLHTQAIRMADIGWHSGLRRFVDLDGRPIGSIFKLYPWEWMASEAFAAHVLPSESVIIEPAWKMILSNKGILPILWELNPDSPYLLPAYFDDPGDLFEWVKKPLLSREGANVTIHTMKDHIEGTGSYGAEGFIFQELANIPTFEGRRPVIGSWMIGQAACGMGIRESDGWVTDNTSRFVPHIFR
;
A
#
# COMPACT_ATOMS: atom_id res chain seq x y z
N ALA A 1 -18.10 8.16 3.26
CA ALA A 1 -18.04 6.75 3.66
C ALA A 1 -16.60 6.27 3.76
N PHE A 2 -16.37 5.25 4.58
CA PHE A 2 -15.10 4.54 4.71
C PHE A 2 -15.34 3.08 4.30
N GLY A 3 -14.80 2.73 3.14
CA GLY A 3 -14.96 1.42 2.52
C GLY A 3 -13.86 0.44 2.94
N TYR A 4 -14.21 -0.82 3.18
CA TYR A 4 -13.30 -1.92 3.55
C TYR A 4 -13.69 -3.22 2.87
N ALA A 5 -12.77 -4.18 2.81
CA ALA A 5 -12.98 -5.48 2.18
C ALA A 5 -14.10 -6.30 2.87
N ASP A 6 -14.69 -7.23 2.15
CA ASP A 6 -15.83 -8.02 2.65
C ASP A 6 -15.47 -8.97 3.78
N ASN A 7 -14.23 -9.41 3.79
CA ASN A 7 -13.69 -10.26 4.86
C ASN A 7 -12.39 -9.63 5.41
N PRO A 8 -12.51 -8.45 6.09
CA PRO A 8 -11.37 -7.73 6.58
C PRO A 8 -10.72 -8.52 7.72
N ASP A 9 -9.42 -8.44 7.81
CA ASP A 9 -8.74 -8.83 9.04
C ASP A 9 -8.99 -7.80 10.16
N THR A 10 -8.52 -8.11 11.35
CA THR A 10 -8.72 -7.22 12.51
C THR A 10 -7.99 -5.89 12.32
N GLU A 11 -6.85 -5.89 11.62
CA GLU A 11 -6.05 -4.70 11.37
C GLU A 11 -6.78 -3.71 10.46
N ASP A 12 -7.37 -4.19 9.37
CA ASP A 12 -8.17 -3.38 8.46
C ASP A 12 -9.37 -2.72 9.16
N VAL A 13 -10.08 -3.49 9.98
CA VAL A 13 -11.21 -2.99 10.77
C VAL A 13 -10.76 -1.88 11.72
N MET A 14 -9.68 -2.10 12.45
CA MET A 14 -9.14 -1.10 13.39
C MET A 14 -8.67 0.17 12.67
N THR A 15 -8.03 0.01 11.52
CA THR A 15 -7.58 1.14 10.69
C THR A 15 -8.75 1.99 10.23
N ILE A 16 -9.82 1.38 9.73
CA ILE A 16 -11.03 2.10 9.30
C ILE A 16 -11.70 2.81 10.48
N HIS A 17 -11.83 2.15 11.63
CA HIS A 17 -12.42 2.78 12.81
C HIS A 17 -11.60 3.96 13.31
N TYR A 18 -10.28 3.84 13.35
CA TYR A 18 -9.39 4.94 13.74
C TYR A 18 -9.50 6.14 12.80
N LEU A 19 -9.45 5.91 11.49
CA LEU A 19 -9.59 6.99 10.50
C LEU A 19 -10.96 7.65 10.54
N ARG A 20 -12.01 6.88 10.80
CA ARG A 20 -13.35 7.44 11.03
C ARG A 20 -13.41 8.33 12.26
N ASP A 21 -12.86 7.87 13.36
CA ASP A 21 -12.80 8.63 14.60
C ASP A 21 -12.08 9.98 14.41
N THR A 22 -10.93 9.98 13.71
CA THR A 22 -10.24 11.23 13.37
C THR A 22 -11.06 12.15 12.48
N ALA A 23 -11.81 11.60 11.53
CA ALA A 23 -12.69 12.38 10.67
C ALA A 23 -13.89 12.98 11.45
N GLU A 24 -14.47 12.23 12.36
CA GLU A 24 -15.54 12.70 13.26
C GLU A 24 -15.05 13.78 14.22
N GLN A 25 -13.85 13.64 14.76
CA GLN A 25 -13.19 14.70 15.56
C GLN A 25 -12.94 15.97 14.73
N ALA A 26 -12.74 15.85 13.42
CA ALA A 26 -12.65 16.97 12.50
C ALA A 26 -14.02 17.55 12.08
N GLY A 27 -15.12 17.07 12.64
CA GLY A 27 -16.48 17.54 12.36
C GLY A 27 -17.15 16.94 11.12
N LEU A 28 -16.59 15.86 10.56
CA LEU A 28 -17.19 15.18 9.40
C LEU A 28 -18.15 14.07 9.86
N HIS A 29 -19.28 13.95 9.17
CA HIS A 29 -20.17 12.81 9.34
C HIS A 29 -19.64 11.62 8.56
N THR A 30 -19.48 10.49 9.23
CA THR A 30 -18.89 9.29 8.63
C THR A 30 -19.79 8.06 8.76
N GLN A 31 -19.59 7.09 7.87
CA GLN A 31 -20.14 5.75 7.96
C GLN A 31 -19.09 4.74 7.48
N ALA A 32 -19.02 3.56 8.10
CA ALA A 32 -18.29 2.43 7.57
C ALA A 32 -19.21 1.63 6.64
N ILE A 33 -18.65 1.11 5.53
CA ILE A 33 -19.41 0.32 4.56
C ILE A 33 -18.49 -0.75 3.96
N ARG A 34 -19.00 -1.97 3.79
CA ARG A 34 -18.27 -2.99 3.04
C ARG A 34 -18.29 -2.65 1.55
N MET A 35 -17.22 -2.97 0.83
CA MET A 35 -17.15 -2.71 -0.61
C MET A 35 -18.29 -3.41 -1.37
N ALA A 36 -18.69 -4.63 -0.99
CA ALA A 36 -19.82 -5.35 -1.58
C ALA A 36 -21.19 -4.72 -1.30
N ASP A 37 -21.31 -3.88 -0.28
CA ASP A 37 -22.57 -3.19 0.07
C ASP A 37 -22.74 -1.86 -0.68
N ILE A 38 -21.76 -1.47 -1.50
CA ILE A 38 -21.81 -0.24 -2.30
C ILE A 38 -22.56 -0.51 -3.61
N GLY A 39 -23.65 0.17 -3.81
CA GLY A 39 -24.42 0.13 -5.05
C GLY A 39 -24.09 1.28 -6.01
N TRP A 40 -24.68 1.24 -7.20
CA TRP A 40 -24.59 2.30 -8.22
C TRP A 40 -25.96 2.84 -8.59
N HIS A 41 -26.13 4.15 -8.52
CA HIS A 41 -27.35 4.83 -8.96
C HIS A 41 -27.08 5.60 -10.26
N SER A 42 -27.53 5.05 -11.39
CA SER A 42 -27.24 5.59 -12.72
C SER A 42 -27.77 7.01 -12.94
N GLY A 43 -28.97 7.32 -12.45
CA GLY A 43 -29.56 8.64 -12.57
C GLY A 43 -28.88 9.74 -11.79
N LEU A 44 -28.26 9.39 -10.64
CA LEU A 44 -27.46 10.31 -9.84
C LEU A 44 -25.98 10.29 -10.21
N ARG A 45 -25.56 9.31 -11.02
CA ARG A 45 -24.15 9.06 -11.32
C ARG A 45 -23.29 8.97 -10.05
N ARG A 46 -23.82 8.33 -9.01
CA ARG A 46 -23.17 8.21 -7.70
C ARG A 46 -23.24 6.81 -7.16
N PHE A 47 -22.23 6.48 -6.39
CA PHE A 47 -22.28 5.33 -5.52
C PHE A 47 -23.29 5.57 -4.39
N VAL A 48 -23.95 4.51 -3.95
CA VAL A 48 -24.99 4.55 -2.92
C VAL A 48 -24.75 3.48 -1.87
N ASP A 49 -25.23 3.71 -0.65
CA ASP A 49 -25.28 2.72 0.40
C ASP A 49 -26.45 1.75 0.24
N LEU A 50 -26.61 0.82 1.20
CA LEU A 50 -27.70 -0.17 1.21
C LEU A 50 -29.11 0.45 1.29
N ASP A 51 -29.23 1.65 1.82
CA ASP A 51 -30.50 2.39 1.88
C ASP A 51 -30.76 3.22 0.60
N GLY A 52 -29.86 3.15 -0.39
CA GLY A 52 -29.93 3.94 -1.62
C GLY A 52 -29.52 5.41 -1.45
N ARG A 53 -28.91 5.77 -0.32
CA ARG A 53 -28.44 7.14 -0.08
C ARG A 53 -27.15 7.39 -0.85
N PRO A 54 -27.02 8.53 -1.55
CA PRO A 54 -25.82 8.83 -2.32
C PRO A 54 -24.60 9.07 -1.43
N ILE A 55 -23.50 8.46 -1.80
CA ILE A 55 -22.19 8.61 -1.15
C ILE A 55 -21.45 9.74 -1.86
N GLY A 56 -21.23 10.86 -1.17
CA GLY A 56 -20.49 11.99 -1.72
C GLY A 56 -19.00 11.74 -1.84
N SER A 57 -18.41 11.12 -0.81
CA SER A 57 -16.98 10.78 -0.79
C SER A 57 -16.76 9.40 -0.16
N ILE A 58 -15.84 8.63 -0.73
CA ILE A 58 -15.44 7.30 -0.24
C ILE A 58 -13.93 7.32 0.01
N PHE A 59 -13.51 7.13 1.25
CA PHE A 59 -12.17 6.63 1.54
C PHE A 59 -12.24 5.11 1.48
N LYS A 60 -11.36 4.48 0.71
CA LYS A 60 -11.36 3.02 0.58
C LYS A 60 -10.06 2.41 1.09
N LEU A 61 -10.15 1.50 2.04
CA LEU A 61 -9.08 0.57 2.39
C LEU A 61 -9.27 -0.70 1.54
N TYR A 62 -9.08 -0.52 0.23
CA TYR A 62 -9.31 -1.53 -0.79
C TYR A 62 -8.41 -1.27 -1.99
N PRO A 63 -7.63 -2.25 -2.47
CA PRO A 63 -6.69 -2.04 -3.56
C PRO A 63 -7.36 -1.61 -4.86
N TRP A 64 -6.78 -0.63 -5.54
CA TRP A 64 -7.27 -0.18 -6.84
C TRP A 64 -7.23 -1.28 -7.91
N GLU A 65 -6.21 -2.11 -7.91
CA GLU A 65 -6.06 -3.21 -8.86
C GLU A 65 -7.17 -4.27 -8.71
N TRP A 66 -7.68 -4.50 -7.51
CA TRP A 66 -8.84 -5.34 -7.29
C TRP A 66 -10.10 -4.64 -7.81
N MET A 67 -10.33 -3.42 -7.39
CA MET A 67 -11.48 -2.63 -7.84
C MET A 67 -11.53 -2.47 -9.36
N ALA A 68 -10.37 -2.29 -10.01
CA ALA A 68 -10.28 -2.16 -11.47
C ALA A 68 -10.60 -3.46 -12.23
N SER A 69 -10.45 -4.62 -11.59
CA SER A 69 -10.79 -5.92 -12.19
C SER A 69 -12.25 -6.32 -12.00
N GLU A 70 -12.98 -5.63 -11.16
CA GLU A 70 -14.39 -5.91 -10.85
C GLU A 70 -15.35 -5.17 -11.80
N ALA A 71 -16.58 -5.69 -11.93
CA ALA A 71 -17.64 -5.03 -12.73
C ALA A 71 -17.90 -3.58 -12.30
N PHE A 72 -17.62 -3.26 -11.05
CA PHE A 72 -17.75 -1.95 -10.44
C PHE A 72 -16.85 -0.88 -11.06
N ALA A 73 -15.72 -1.29 -11.67
CA ALA A 73 -14.77 -0.38 -12.32
C ALA A 73 -15.42 0.50 -13.40
N ALA A 74 -16.41 -0.02 -14.11
CA ALA A 74 -17.13 0.72 -15.15
C ALA A 74 -17.81 2.00 -14.63
N HIS A 75 -18.07 2.08 -13.32
CA HIS A 75 -18.75 3.20 -12.69
C HIS A 75 -17.81 4.24 -12.07
N VAL A 76 -16.50 3.93 -11.97
CA VAL A 76 -15.52 4.83 -11.34
C VAL A 76 -15.38 6.14 -12.12
N LEU A 77 -15.10 6.06 -13.42
CA LEU A 77 -14.89 7.25 -14.25
C LEU A 77 -16.14 8.13 -14.41
N PRO A 78 -17.35 7.57 -14.64
CA PRO A 78 -18.55 8.41 -14.76
C PRO A 78 -19.11 8.89 -13.41
N SER A 79 -18.54 8.45 -12.29
CA SER A 79 -19.05 8.77 -10.95
C SER A 79 -18.81 10.24 -10.58
N GLU A 80 -19.81 10.83 -9.93
CA GLU A 80 -19.70 12.10 -9.21
C GLU A 80 -19.35 11.92 -7.73
N SER A 81 -19.19 10.70 -7.25
CA SER A 81 -18.62 10.42 -5.92
C SER A 81 -17.10 10.60 -5.96
N VAL A 82 -16.57 11.30 -4.97
CA VAL A 82 -15.11 11.47 -4.83
C VAL A 82 -14.52 10.24 -4.19
N ILE A 83 -13.57 9.61 -4.84
CA ILE A 83 -12.86 8.46 -4.28
C ILE A 83 -11.49 8.93 -3.75
N ILE A 84 -11.23 8.66 -2.48
CA ILE A 84 -9.99 8.92 -1.77
C ILE A 84 -9.31 7.57 -1.52
N GLU A 85 -8.19 7.39 -2.07
CA GLU A 85 -7.31 8.16 -2.96
C GLU A 85 -7.78 8.11 -4.44
N PRO A 86 -7.34 9.06 -5.29
CA PRO A 86 -7.71 9.05 -6.70
C PRO A 86 -7.02 7.91 -7.48
N ALA A 87 -7.67 7.42 -8.56
CA ALA A 87 -7.25 6.25 -9.31
C ALA A 87 -5.82 6.32 -9.90
N TRP A 88 -5.32 7.52 -10.25
CA TRP A 88 -3.98 7.69 -10.78
C TRP A 88 -2.88 7.23 -9.79
N LYS A 89 -3.18 7.17 -8.50
CA LYS A 89 -2.25 6.67 -7.49
C LYS A 89 -2.00 5.16 -7.56
N MET A 90 -2.72 4.41 -8.40
CA MET A 90 -2.35 3.03 -8.76
C MET A 90 -0.90 2.92 -9.23
N ILE A 91 -0.39 3.95 -9.91
CA ILE A 91 1.00 4.00 -10.36
C ILE A 91 1.97 3.88 -9.17
N LEU A 92 1.63 4.49 -8.03
CA LEU A 92 2.47 4.49 -6.83
C LEU A 92 2.40 3.17 -6.05
N SER A 93 1.34 2.38 -6.22
CA SER A 93 1.20 1.07 -5.58
C SER A 93 1.83 -0.07 -6.38
N ASN A 94 2.19 0.18 -7.65
CA ASN A 94 2.87 -0.77 -8.52
C ASN A 94 4.39 -0.58 -8.43
N LYS A 95 5.11 -1.62 -8.02
CA LYS A 95 6.58 -1.55 -7.85
C LYS A 95 7.34 -1.34 -9.16
N GLY A 96 6.69 -1.51 -10.32
CA GLY A 96 7.26 -1.16 -11.61
C GLY A 96 7.63 0.32 -11.75
N ILE A 97 7.13 1.19 -10.86
CA ILE A 97 7.58 2.59 -10.80
C ILE A 97 9.07 2.71 -10.41
N LEU A 98 9.61 1.75 -9.64
CA LEU A 98 11.00 1.84 -9.13
C LEU A 98 12.05 1.76 -10.23
N PRO A 99 12.01 0.80 -11.18
CA PRO A 99 12.90 0.81 -12.35
C PRO A 99 12.78 2.09 -13.18
N ILE A 100 11.56 2.60 -13.37
CA ILE A 100 11.34 3.83 -14.14
C ILE A 100 11.95 5.04 -13.43
N LEU A 101 11.76 5.15 -12.12
CA LEU A 101 12.36 6.23 -11.33
C LEU A 101 13.88 6.16 -11.34
N TRP A 102 14.45 4.94 -11.26
CA TRP A 102 15.87 4.72 -11.35
C TRP A 102 16.43 5.14 -12.72
N GLU A 103 15.80 4.74 -13.82
CA GLU A 103 16.19 5.15 -15.17
C GLU A 103 16.16 6.67 -15.36
N LEU A 104 15.13 7.33 -14.82
CA LEU A 104 14.98 8.79 -14.91
C LEU A 104 15.90 9.58 -13.98
N ASN A 105 16.32 8.97 -12.86
CA ASN A 105 17.08 9.66 -11.81
C ASN A 105 18.18 8.76 -11.21
N PRO A 106 19.16 8.30 -12.01
CA PRO A 106 20.15 7.30 -11.55
C PRO A 106 21.08 7.85 -10.46
N ASP A 107 21.23 9.18 -10.35
CA ASP A 107 22.10 9.83 -9.36
C ASP A 107 21.34 10.23 -8.08
N SER A 108 20.09 9.84 -7.94
CA SER A 108 19.28 10.19 -6.77
C SER A 108 19.77 9.41 -5.53
N PRO A 109 20.13 10.09 -4.42
CA PRO A 109 20.53 9.41 -3.19
C PRO A 109 19.35 8.73 -2.46
N TYR A 110 18.14 8.93 -2.94
CA TYR A 110 16.91 8.36 -2.36
C TYR A 110 16.38 7.14 -3.11
N LEU A 111 17.04 6.75 -4.20
CA LEU A 111 16.68 5.59 -5.01
C LEU A 111 17.79 4.54 -4.95
N LEU A 112 17.38 3.29 -5.01
CA LEU A 112 18.28 2.16 -5.24
C LEU A 112 18.15 1.70 -6.68
N PRO A 113 19.23 1.21 -7.31
CA PRO A 113 19.18 0.57 -8.61
C PRO A 113 18.04 -0.43 -8.68
N ALA A 114 17.22 -0.33 -9.73
CA ALA A 114 16.10 -1.22 -9.94
C ALA A 114 15.91 -1.52 -11.41
N TYR A 115 15.55 -2.76 -11.75
CA TYR A 115 15.43 -3.26 -13.12
C TYR A 115 14.17 -4.12 -13.28
N PHE A 116 13.65 -4.18 -14.50
CA PHE A 116 12.66 -5.17 -14.89
C PHE A 116 13.37 -6.47 -15.30
N ASP A 117 12.65 -7.58 -15.24
CA ASP A 117 12.96 -8.88 -15.80
C ASP A 117 14.16 -9.61 -15.20
N ASP A 118 15.29 -8.96 -14.97
CA ASP A 118 16.49 -9.56 -14.40
C ASP A 118 17.25 -8.57 -13.48
N PRO A 119 18.15 -9.07 -12.62
CA PRO A 119 18.89 -8.22 -11.67
C PRO A 119 20.01 -7.39 -12.31
N GLY A 120 20.32 -7.57 -13.59
CA GLY A 120 21.45 -6.89 -14.24
C GLY A 120 22.78 -7.18 -13.52
N ASP A 121 23.52 -6.12 -13.21
CA ASP A 121 24.82 -6.20 -12.54
C ASP A 121 24.74 -6.17 -10.99
N LEU A 122 23.54 -6.33 -10.41
CA LEU A 122 23.37 -6.35 -8.96
C LEU A 122 23.94 -7.62 -8.33
N PHE A 123 24.87 -7.48 -7.39
CA PHE A 123 25.43 -8.61 -6.63
C PHE A 123 24.46 -9.12 -5.56
N GLU A 124 23.79 -8.21 -4.89
CA GLU A 124 22.78 -8.52 -3.88
C GLU A 124 21.49 -7.78 -4.24
N TRP A 125 20.40 -8.50 -4.30
CA TRP A 125 19.15 -7.95 -4.82
C TRP A 125 17.91 -8.51 -4.11
N VAL A 126 16.83 -7.80 -4.27
CA VAL A 126 15.49 -8.19 -3.87
C VAL A 126 14.60 -8.26 -5.10
N LYS A 127 14.04 -9.44 -5.38
CA LYS A 127 13.00 -9.63 -6.38
C LYS A 127 11.65 -9.40 -5.72
N LYS A 128 10.83 -8.54 -6.31
CA LYS A 128 9.52 -8.14 -5.77
C LYS A 128 8.46 -8.27 -6.85
N PRO A 129 7.30 -8.92 -6.58
CA PRO A 129 6.16 -8.84 -7.50
C PRO A 129 5.70 -7.38 -7.69
N LEU A 130 5.19 -7.06 -8.87
CA LEU A 130 4.69 -5.71 -9.17
C LEU A 130 3.59 -5.27 -8.18
N LEU A 131 2.67 -6.17 -7.83
CA LEU A 131 1.48 -5.90 -7.02
C LEU A 131 1.45 -6.76 -5.75
N SER A 132 2.50 -6.76 -4.93
CA SER A 132 2.50 -7.50 -3.66
C SER A 132 2.45 -6.58 -2.45
N ARG A 133 1.98 -7.13 -1.31
CA ARG A 133 1.93 -6.47 -0.01
C ARG A 133 2.60 -7.33 1.03
N GLU A 134 3.01 -6.73 2.14
CA GLU A 134 3.43 -7.42 3.37
C GLU A 134 4.57 -8.42 3.16
N GLY A 135 5.42 -8.14 2.18
CA GLY A 135 6.56 -9.02 1.87
C GLY A 135 6.19 -10.32 1.14
N ALA A 136 4.94 -10.50 0.72
CA ALA A 136 4.53 -11.71 0.02
C ALA A 136 5.26 -11.88 -1.33
N ASN A 137 5.75 -13.11 -1.60
CA ASN A 137 6.53 -13.49 -2.80
C ASN A 137 7.81 -12.65 -3.02
N VAL A 138 8.34 -12.02 -1.98
CA VAL A 138 9.63 -11.33 -2.07
C VAL A 138 10.74 -12.37 -1.99
N THR A 139 11.69 -12.32 -2.92
CA THR A 139 12.91 -13.14 -2.88
C THR A 139 14.10 -12.24 -2.60
N ILE A 140 14.96 -12.64 -1.68
CA ILE A 140 16.20 -11.94 -1.34
C ILE A 140 17.39 -12.82 -1.71
N HIS A 141 18.30 -12.24 -2.44
CA HIS A 141 19.56 -12.86 -2.81
C HIS A 141 20.73 -12.04 -2.26
N THR A 142 21.56 -12.70 -1.47
CA THR A 142 22.82 -12.16 -0.98
C THR A 142 23.97 -13.09 -1.35
N MET A 143 25.20 -12.69 -1.12
CA MET A 143 26.36 -13.56 -1.32
C MET A 143 26.33 -14.82 -0.42
N LYS A 144 25.53 -14.84 0.64
CA LYS A 144 25.46 -15.92 1.63
C LYS A 144 24.14 -16.66 1.63
N ASP A 145 23.04 -15.95 1.36
CA ASP A 145 21.68 -16.44 1.55
C ASP A 145 20.85 -16.25 0.30
N HIS A 146 19.94 -17.19 0.08
CA HIS A 146 18.86 -17.07 -0.89
C HIS A 146 17.55 -17.41 -0.18
N ILE A 147 16.70 -16.40 0.00
CA ILE A 147 15.47 -16.49 0.79
C ILE A 147 14.29 -16.26 -0.14
N GLU A 148 13.39 -17.22 -0.26
CA GLU A 148 12.17 -17.11 -1.02
C GLU A 148 10.97 -16.93 -0.12
N GLY A 149 10.27 -15.82 -0.26
CA GLY A 149 9.00 -15.57 0.40
C GLY A 149 7.86 -16.30 -0.28
N THR A 150 6.89 -16.75 0.51
CA THR A 150 5.66 -17.37 0.01
C THR A 150 4.57 -16.35 -0.28
N GLY A 151 3.60 -16.70 -1.12
CA GLY A 151 2.44 -15.88 -1.43
C GLY A 151 1.81 -16.23 -2.77
N SER A 152 0.78 -15.49 -3.17
CA SER A 152 0.00 -15.70 -4.40
C SER A 152 0.23 -14.62 -5.46
N TYR A 153 1.15 -13.69 -5.24
CA TYR A 153 1.45 -12.60 -6.16
C TYR A 153 2.50 -12.98 -7.20
N GLY A 154 2.59 -12.20 -8.27
CA GLY A 154 3.65 -12.32 -9.28
C GLY A 154 3.17 -12.70 -10.68
N ALA A 155 1.87 -12.90 -10.89
CA ALA A 155 1.31 -13.17 -12.22
C ALA A 155 1.56 -12.00 -13.19
N GLU A 156 1.63 -10.77 -12.69
CA GLU A 156 1.86 -9.53 -13.45
C GLU A 156 3.34 -9.28 -13.75
N GLY A 157 4.25 -10.06 -13.16
CA GLY A 157 5.68 -9.89 -13.29
C GLY A 157 6.36 -9.39 -12.02
N PHE A 158 7.65 -9.11 -12.14
CA PHE A 158 8.53 -8.77 -11.02
C PHE A 158 9.44 -7.60 -11.39
N ILE A 159 10.01 -6.99 -10.36
CA ILE A 159 11.19 -6.15 -10.46
C ILE A 159 12.31 -6.74 -9.62
N PHE A 160 13.54 -6.33 -9.95
CA PHE A 160 14.73 -6.56 -9.16
C PHE A 160 15.25 -5.22 -8.69
N GLN A 161 15.60 -5.13 -7.42
CA GLN A 161 16.14 -3.92 -6.83
C GLN A 161 17.35 -4.25 -5.99
N GLU A 162 18.36 -3.38 -5.95
CA GLU A 162 19.49 -3.52 -5.06
C GLU A 162 19.01 -3.73 -3.62
N LEU A 163 19.66 -4.65 -2.91
CA LEU A 163 19.33 -4.93 -1.52
C LEU A 163 19.76 -3.75 -0.64
N ALA A 164 18.80 -3.15 0.06
CA ALA A 164 19.10 -2.11 1.03
C ALA A 164 19.93 -2.66 2.19
N ASN A 165 21.05 -2.01 2.49
CA ASN A 165 21.86 -2.36 3.67
C ASN A 165 21.21 -1.79 4.95
N ILE A 166 20.20 -2.49 5.45
CA ILE A 166 19.51 -2.12 6.68
C ILE A 166 20.34 -2.59 7.89
N PRO A 167 20.80 -1.67 8.75
CA PRO A 167 21.59 -2.04 9.92
C PRO A 167 20.77 -2.90 10.89
N THR A 168 21.47 -3.75 11.63
CA THR A 168 20.85 -4.62 12.63
C THR A 168 21.12 -4.07 14.03
N PHE A 169 20.08 -3.91 14.83
CA PHE A 169 20.17 -3.53 16.24
C PHE A 169 19.61 -4.67 17.10
N GLU A 170 20.43 -5.23 17.97
CA GLU A 170 20.06 -6.38 18.81
C GLU A 170 19.42 -7.54 18.02
N GLY A 171 19.93 -7.78 16.80
CA GLY A 171 19.44 -8.83 15.91
C GLY A 171 18.21 -8.46 15.08
N ARG A 172 17.70 -7.23 15.17
CA ARG A 172 16.50 -6.77 14.46
C ARG A 172 16.81 -5.67 13.46
N ARG A 173 16.02 -5.63 12.40
CA ARG A 173 16.10 -4.62 11.33
C ARG A 173 14.96 -3.63 11.46
N PRO A 174 15.23 -2.33 11.71
CA PRO A 174 14.21 -1.32 11.79
C PRO A 174 13.76 -0.82 10.42
N VAL A 175 12.47 -0.55 10.30
CA VAL A 175 11.87 0.17 9.17
C VAL A 175 11.14 1.38 9.71
N ILE A 176 11.47 2.56 9.19
CA ILE A 176 10.91 3.84 9.61
C ILE A 176 9.79 4.22 8.64
N GLY A 177 8.60 4.43 9.18
CA GLY A 177 7.44 4.99 8.47
C GLY A 177 7.27 6.46 8.83
N SER A 178 7.44 7.35 7.85
CA SER A 178 7.19 8.78 8.04
C SER A 178 5.79 9.15 7.54
N TRP A 179 5.04 9.85 8.37
CA TRP A 179 3.72 10.35 8.02
C TRP A 179 3.81 11.74 7.42
N MET A 180 3.25 11.86 6.23
CA MET A 180 3.10 13.12 5.52
C MET A 180 1.61 13.46 5.41
N ILE A 181 1.20 14.63 5.90
CA ILE A 181 -0.17 15.15 5.75
C ILE A 181 -0.09 16.45 4.96
N GLY A 182 -0.69 16.44 3.78
CA GLY A 182 -0.46 17.52 2.81
C GLY A 182 1.03 17.55 2.41
N GLN A 183 1.72 18.63 2.76
CA GLN A 183 3.15 18.84 2.48
C GLN A 183 4.00 18.86 3.76
N ALA A 184 3.44 18.51 4.90
CA ALA A 184 4.11 18.56 6.19
C ALA A 184 4.42 17.16 6.73
N ALA A 185 5.62 16.98 7.31
CA ALA A 185 5.95 15.81 8.10
C ALA A 185 5.22 15.90 9.44
N CYS A 186 4.38 14.91 9.75
CA CYS A 186 3.45 14.96 10.88
C CYS A 186 3.68 13.88 11.93
N GLY A 187 4.58 12.94 11.66
CA GLY A 187 4.88 11.90 12.62
C GLY A 187 5.75 10.80 12.05
N MET A 188 6.18 9.90 12.92
CA MET A 188 7.02 8.77 12.57
C MET A 188 6.60 7.54 13.39
N GLY A 189 6.62 6.37 12.75
CA GLY A 189 6.53 5.08 13.40
C GLY A 189 7.74 4.24 13.07
N ILE A 190 8.14 3.36 13.98
CA ILE A 190 9.23 2.40 13.75
C ILE A 190 8.67 0.99 13.91
N ARG A 191 8.93 0.14 12.92
CA ARG A 191 8.70 -1.31 13.02
C ARG A 191 10.03 -2.03 13.00
N GLU A 192 10.13 -3.15 13.72
CA GLU A 192 11.29 -4.02 13.72
C GLU A 192 10.92 -5.42 13.25
N SER A 193 11.76 -5.97 12.40
CA SER A 193 11.67 -7.34 11.87
C SER A 193 12.85 -8.17 12.37
N ASP A 194 12.60 -9.42 12.73
CA ASP A 194 13.65 -10.39 13.07
C ASP A 194 14.36 -10.92 11.80
N GLY A 195 13.72 -10.76 10.62
CA GLY A 195 14.23 -11.19 9.31
C GLY A 195 14.60 -10.03 8.38
N TRP A 196 14.83 -10.37 7.12
CA TRP A 196 15.11 -9.41 6.06
C TRP A 196 13.85 -8.69 5.57
N VAL A 197 12.70 -9.33 5.69
CA VAL A 197 11.42 -8.82 5.19
C VAL A 197 10.60 -8.30 6.36
N THR A 198 10.07 -7.09 6.22
CA THR A 198 9.09 -6.54 7.14
C THR A 198 7.71 -7.03 6.70
N ASP A 199 7.04 -7.75 7.56
CA ASP A 199 5.73 -8.36 7.35
C ASP A 199 4.73 -7.93 8.43
N ASN A 200 3.54 -8.55 8.47
CA ASN A 200 2.48 -8.28 9.44
C ASN A 200 2.84 -8.67 10.88
N THR A 201 3.85 -9.52 11.06
CA THR A 201 4.32 -9.93 12.39
C THR A 201 5.37 -8.97 12.96
N SER A 202 5.84 -8.03 12.15
CA SER A 202 6.84 -7.03 12.54
C SER A 202 6.29 -6.07 13.58
N ARG A 203 7.07 -5.85 14.64
CA ARG A 203 6.62 -5.17 15.85
C ARG A 203 6.74 -3.66 15.73
N PHE A 204 5.71 -2.93 16.12
CA PHE A 204 5.85 -1.50 16.41
C PHE A 204 6.64 -1.30 17.70
N VAL A 205 7.63 -0.43 17.66
CA VAL A 205 8.47 -0.12 18.82
C VAL A 205 8.36 1.35 19.21
N PRO A 206 8.31 1.65 20.53
CA PRO A 206 8.32 3.03 20.98
C PRO A 206 9.66 3.69 20.68
N HIS A 207 9.65 4.99 20.44
CA HIS A 207 10.85 5.78 20.19
C HIS A 207 10.76 7.14 20.88
N ILE A 208 11.91 7.75 21.09
CA ILE A 208 12.03 9.08 21.68
C ILE A 208 12.96 9.95 20.83
N PHE A 209 12.68 11.23 20.80
CA PHE A 209 13.59 12.23 20.25
C PHE A 209 14.44 12.82 21.39
N ARG A 210 15.70 13.03 21.13
CA ARG A 210 16.66 13.68 22.05
C ARG A 210 17.29 14.89 21.41
#